data_a843af9a7317f221ae0d848cba439792
#
_entry.id   a843af9a7317f221ae0d848cba439792
#
_cell.length_a   1.000
_cell.length_b   1.000
_cell.length_c   1.000
_cell.angle_alpha   90.00
_cell.angle_beta   90.00
_cell.angle_gamma   90.00
#
_symmetry.space_group_name_H-M   'P 1'
#
loop_
_entity.id
_entity.type
_entity.pdbx_description
1 polymer ?
#
loop_
_entity_poly.entity_id
_entity_poly.type
_entity_poly.pdbx_seq_one_letter_code
_entity_poly.pdbx_strand_id
1 'polypeptide(L)'
;GKPISHPGLGEGGRYHVQTGRPPLPGSVTLTFALAGNQNCGKTTLFNQLTGSNQHVGNFPGVTVDRKDGVTRGHENTLVTDLPGIYSMSPYSSEELVTRRFVLEEHPKGIINIVDATNIERNLYLTMQLMELDVPMVLALNMMDEVRENGGSIRVNEMEAMLGIPVVPISAAKNEGIAELVDHAVHVAKYQESPGRQDFCDAGEQGGAVHRCLHAIMSLIEDHAEQAGIPVRFA
;
A
#
# COMPACT_ATOMS: atom_id res chain seq x y z
N GLY A 1 -15.88 13.28 -8.43
CA GLY A 1 -14.73 14.13 -8.10
C GLY A 1 -13.82 14.26 -9.31
N LYS A 2 -13.15 15.39 -9.45
CA LYS A 2 -12.15 15.54 -10.50
C LYS A 2 -11.03 14.51 -10.30
N PRO A 3 -10.52 13.89 -11.35
CA PRO A 3 -9.38 13.00 -11.21
C PRO A 3 -8.19 13.78 -10.64
N ILE A 4 -7.56 13.22 -9.62
CA ILE A 4 -6.34 13.78 -9.04
C ILE A 4 -5.24 13.57 -10.09
N SER A 5 -4.57 14.64 -10.49
CA SER A 5 -3.46 14.54 -11.45
C SER A 5 -2.20 14.07 -10.72
N HIS A 6 -1.48 13.14 -11.32
CA HIS A 6 -0.17 12.68 -10.85
C HIS A 6 0.92 13.26 -11.77
N PRO A 7 1.34 14.51 -11.57
CA PRO A 7 2.31 15.14 -12.46
C PRO A 7 3.66 14.41 -12.39
N GLY A 8 4.07 13.86 -13.50
CA GLY A 8 5.39 13.26 -13.69
C GLY A 8 5.54 11.79 -13.29
N LEU A 9 4.60 11.19 -12.59
CA LEU A 9 4.70 9.80 -12.13
C LEU A 9 3.83 8.80 -12.90
N GLY A 10 3.01 9.29 -13.84
CA GLY A 10 2.18 8.45 -14.69
C GLY A 10 0.75 8.25 -14.18
N GLU A 11 0.22 7.07 -14.42
CA GLU A 11 -1.15 6.70 -14.10
C GLU A 11 -1.32 6.27 -12.65
N GLY A 12 -2.55 6.15 -12.19
CA GLY A 12 -2.89 5.62 -10.88
C GLY A 12 -3.84 6.51 -10.07
N GLY A 13 -4.27 6.01 -8.91
CA GLY A 13 -5.14 6.73 -7.98
C GLY A 13 -6.54 7.03 -8.50
N ARG A 14 -7.00 6.34 -9.54
CA ARG A 14 -8.32 6.55 -10.14
C ARG A 14 -9.38 5.61 -9.59
N TYR A 15 -8.97 4.53 -8.97
CA TYR A 15 -9.88 3.51 -8.50
C TYR A 15 -10.40 3.84 -7.10
N HIS A 16 -11.68 4.22 -7.02
CA HIS A 16 -12.39 4.44 -5.77
C HIS A 16 -13.76 3.77 -5.83
N VAL A 17 -14.07 2.98 -4.81
CA VAL A 17 -15.36 2.31 -4.68
C VAL A 17 -16.38 3.29 -4.11
N GLN A 18 -17.52 3.45 -4.78
CA GLN A 18 -18.63 4.22 -4.23
C GLN A 18 -19.40 3.35 -3.23
N THR A 19 -19.20 3.59 -1.95
CA THR A 19 -19.84 2.80 -0.89
C THR A 19 -21.28 3.21 -0.62
N GLY A 20 -21.71 4.38 -1.10
CA GLY A 20 -23.01 4.98 -0.75
C GLY A 20 -23.13 5.38 0.72
N ARG A 21 -22.06 5.26 1.49
CA ARG A 21 -22.01 5.63 2.91
C ARG A 21 -21.62 7.10 3.05
N PRO A 22 -22.16 7.80 4.08
CA PRO A 22 -21.70 9.14 4.39
C PRO A 22 -20.23 9.09 4.87
N PRO A 23 -19.43 10.14 4.61
CA PRO A 23 -18.07 10.21 5.10
C PRO A 23 -18.01 10.24 6.63
N LEU A 24 -16.94 9.73 7.20
CA LEU A 24 -16.69 9.88 8.64
C LEU A 24 -16.63 11.37 9.02
N PRO A 25 -17.15 11.75 10.22
CA PRO A 25 -17.07 13.12 10.68
C PRO A 25 -15.64 13.63 10.72
N GLY A 26 -15.42 14.91 10.42
CA GLY A 26 -14.08 15.52 10.46
C GLY A 26 -13.42 15.53 11.85
N SER A 27 -14.20 15.29 12.91
CA SER A 27 -13.71 15.15 14.29
C SER A 27 -13.08 13.77 14.56
N VAL A 28 -13.28 12.79 13.69
CA VAL A 28 -12.72 11.45 13.85
C VAL A 28 -11.26 11.46 13.43
N THR A 29 -10.38 11.02 14.31
CA THR A 29 -8.97 10.80 13.99
C THR A 29 -8.83 9.61 13.04
N LEU A 30 -8.21 9.84 11.88
CA LEU A 30 -7.91 8.80 10.93
C LEU A 30 -6.57 8.16 11.30
N THR A 31 -6.59 6.87 11.60
CA THR A 31 -5.40 6.09 11.95
C THR A 31 -5.05 5.16 10.82
N PHE A 32 -3.78 5.16 10.41
CA PHE A 32 -3.26 4.33 9.33
C PHE A 32 -2.18 3.40 9.84
N ALA A 33 -2.22 2.16 9.35
CA ALA A 33 -1.11 1.23 9.44
C ALA A 33 -0.26 1.34 8.16
N LEU A 34 1.04 1.59 8.32
CA LEU A 34 2.00 1.54 7.22
C LEU A 34 2.65 0.16 7.19
N ALA A 35 2.34 -0.62 6.19
CA ALA A 35 2.77 -2.01 6.04
C ALA A 35 3.53 -2.24 4.74
N GLY A 36 4.53 -3.10 4.76
CA GLY A 36 5.31 -3.47 3.60
C GLY A 36 6.41 -4.46 3.94
N ASN A 37 7.05 -4.99 2.90
CA ASN A 37 8.21 -5.85 3.05
C ASN A 37 9.41 -5.07 3.59
N GLN A 38 10.38 -5.80 4.11
CA GLN A 38 11.69 -5.21 4.42
C GLN A 38 12.33 -4.64 3.15
N ASN A 39 13.02 -3.50 3.29
CA ASN A 39 13.73 -2.83 2.19
C ASN A 39 12.84 -2.32 1.03
N CYS A 40 11.54 -2.15 1.25
CA CYS A 40 10.64 -1.55 0.26
C CYS A 40 10.63 0.00 0.28
N GLY A 41 11.40 0.62 1.16
CA GLY A 41 11.42 2.07 1.35
C GLY A 41 10.43 2.59 2.40
N LYS A 42 9.92 1.73 3.26
CA LYS A 42 8.89 2.06 4.27
C LYS A 42 9.37 3.12 5.28
N THR A 43 10.60 3.02 5.77
CA THR A 43 11.18 4.01 6.69
C THR A 43 11.27 5.39 6.03
N THR A 44 11.71 5.44 4.79
CA THR A 44 11.79 6.70 4.03
C THR A 44 10.40 7.30 3.84
N LEU A 45 9.41 6.50 3.47
CA LEU A 45 8.03 6.96 3.34
C LEU A 45 7.47 7.46 4.66
N PHE A 46 7.68 6.75 5.75
CA PHE A 46 7.22 7.18 7.07
C PHE A 46 7.81 8.54 7.46
N ASN A 47 9.08 8.76 7.21
CA ASN A 47 9.75 10.04 7.46
C ASN A 47 9.20 11.16 6.57
N GLN A 48 8.89 10.88 5.30
CA GLN A 48 8.25 11.85 4.41
C GLN A 48 6.83 12.21 4.86
N LEU A 49 6.07 11.24 5.36
CA LEU A 49 4.71 11.44 5.85
C LEU A 49 4.66 12.28 7.14
N THR A 50 5.55 12.02 8.08
CA THR A 50 5.46 12.54 9.46
C THR A 50 6.49 13.62 9.79
N GLY A 51 7.61 13.65 9.12
CA GLY A 51 8.70 14.58 9.43
C GLY A 51 9.25 14.40 10.85
N SER A 52 9.33 15.49 11.61
CA SER A 52 9.80 15.46 13.01
C SER A 52 8.71 15.10 14.02
N ASN A 53 7.47 14.94 13.60
CA ASN A 53 6.32 14.65 14.47
C ASN A 53 6.18 13.14 14.74
N GLN A 54 7.24 12.52 15.23
CA GLN A 54 7.30 11.09 15.51
C GLN A 54 7.38 10.81 17.02
N HIS A 55 6.66 9.77 17.44
CA HIS A 55 6.79 9.18 18.76
C HIS A 55 7.35 7.77 18.64
N VAL A 56 8.37 7.45 19.42
CA VAL A 56 9.08 6.16 19.38
C VAL A 56 8.86 5.40 20.67
N GLY A 57 8.57 4.13 20.57
CA GLY A 57 8.39 3.21 21.69
C GLY A 57 8.49 1.78 21.23
N ASN A 58 7.92 0.87 21.99
CA ASN A 58 7.79 -0.54 21.64
C ASN A 58 6.31 -0.94 21.55
N PHE A 59 5.99 -1.92 20.74
CA PHE A 59 4.69 -2.58 20.80
C PHE A 59 4.48 -3.27 22.15
N PRO A 60 3.25 -3.31 22.70
CA PRO A 60 3.00 -3.86 24.02
C PRO A 60 3.50 -5.31 24.18
N GLY A 61 4.29 -5.57 25.24
CA GLY A 61 4.74 -6.90 25.62
C GLY A 61 5.85 -7.52 24.77
N VAL A 62 6.42 -6.76 23.83
CA VAL A 62 7.50 -7.23 22.95
C VAL A 62 8.58 -6.17 22.79
N THR A 63 9.75 -6.57 22.25
CA THR A 63 10.89 -5.68 21.99
C THR A 63 10.89 -5.13 20.55
N VAL A 64 9.77 -5.21 19.87
CA VAL A 64 9.60 -4.68 18.49
C VAL A 64 9.33 -3.20 18.56
N ASP A 65 10.09 -2.41 17.79
CA ASP A 65 9.98 -0.96 17.74
C ASP A 65 8.63 -0.52 17.18
N ARG A 66 8.03 0.47 17.84
CA ARG A 66 6.83 1.16 17.39
C ARG A 66 7.13 2.63 17.13
N LYS A 67 6.81 3.10 15.94
CA LYS A 67 6.86 4.52 15.58
C LYS A 67 5.48 4.97 15.15
N ASP A 68 5.00 6.03 15.77
CA ASP A 68 3.76 6.70 15.44
C ASP A 68 4.07 8.14 15.03
N GLY A 69 3.30 8.71 14.15
CA GLY A 69 3.47 10.10 13.77
C GLY A 69 2.20 10.73 13.21
N VAL A 70 2.12 12.05 13.35
CA VAL A 70 1.08 12.86 12.73
C VAL A 70 1.51 13.15 11.29
N THR A 71 0.61 12.94 10.34
CA THR A 71 0.87 13.23 8.94
C THR A 71 0.97 14.73 8.70
N ARG A 72 2.01 15.17 8.00
CA ARG A 72 2.21 16.57 7.65
C ARG A 72 1.00 17.11 6.87
N GLY A 73 0.48 18.27 7.27
CA GLY A 73 -0.66 18.91 6.64
C GLY A 73 -2.02 18.28 6.96
N HIS A 74 -2.05 17.25 7.81
CA HIS A 74 -3.27 16.53 8.21
C HIS A 74 -3.23 16.24 9.71
N GLU A 75 -3.57 17.18 10.55
CA GLU A 75 -3.45 17.08 12.02
C GLU A 75 -4.24 15.92 12.63
N ASN A 76 -5.37 15.55 12.02
CA ASN A 76 -6.22 14.44 12.46
C ASN A 76 -5.84 13.10 11.82
N THR A 77 -4.66 12.97 11.24
CA THR A 77 -4.22 11.77 10.56
C THR A 77 -2.95 11.24 11.19
N LEU A 78 -3.05 10.07 11.82
CA LEU A 78 -1.94 9.37 12.47
C LEU A 78 -1.50 8.17 11.65
N VAL A 79 -0.22 7.95 11.58
CA VAL A 79 0.38 6.78 10.92
C VAL A 79 1.22 6.01 11.92
N THR A 80 1.01 4.70 12.00
CA THR A 80 1.87 3.77 12.74
C THR A 80 2.71 2.97 11.77
N ASP A 81 4.02 3.03 11.95
CA ASP A 81 4.97 2.23 11.17
C ASP A 81 5.00 0.80 11.71
N LEU A 82 4.52 -0.15 10.92
CA LEU A 82 4.56 -1.57 11.27
C LEU A 82 5.91 -2.19 10.90
N PRO A 83 6.33 -3.28 11.56
CA PRO A 83 7.53 -3.99 11.17
C PRO A 83 7.49 -4.46 9.72
N GLY A 84 8.65 -4.48 9.05
CA GLY A 84 8.76 -5.06 7.72
C GLY A 84 8.54 -6.58 7.77
N ILE A 85 7.55 -7.06 7.03
CA ILE A 85 7.17 -8.47 6.97
C ILE A 85 6.90 -8.90 5.52
N TYR A 86 7.04 -10.19 5.24
CA TYR A 86 6.74 -10.76 3.92
C TYR A 86 5.37 -11.40 3.84
N SER A 87 4.81 -11.77 4.99
CA SER A 87 3.49 -12.40 5.09
C SER A 87 2.85 -12.13 6.44
N MET A 88 1.55 -12.40 6.57
CA MET A 88 0.80 -12.31 7.83
C MET A 88 0.83 -13.63 8.63
N SER A 89 1.72 -14.55 8.30
CA SER A 89 1.87 -15.83 8.98
C SER A 89 2.36 -15.62 10.43
N PRO A 90 1.83 -16.33 11.43
CA PRO A 90 2.12 -16.05 12.83
C PRO A 90 3.42 -16.74 13.32
N TYR A 91 4.51 -16.67 12.56
CA TYR A 91 5.76 -17.36 12.88
C TYR A 91 6.83 -16.49 13.53
N SER A 92 6.75 -15.17 13.36
CA SER A 92 7.69 -14.22 13.95
C SER A 92 6.99 -13.22 14.87
N SER A 93 7.77 -12.56 15.75
CA SER A 93 7.26 -11.49 16.61
C SER A 93 6.71 -10.32 15.80
N GLU A 94 7.35 -9.99 14.68
CA GLU A 94 6.97 -8.90 13.78
C GLU A 94 5.62 -9.18 13.10
N GLU A 95 5.40 -10.40 12.64
CA GLU A 95 4.14 -10.82 12.02
C GLU A 95 2.99 -10.84 13.03
N LEU A 96 3.25 -11.34 14.23
CA LEU A 96 2.27 -11.33 15.34
C LEU A 96 1.90 -9.91 15.74
N VAL A 97 2.87 -9.00 15.84
CA VAL A 97 2.65 -7.59 16.16
C VAL A 97 1.77 -6.91 15.10
N THR A 98 2.06 -7.11 13.83
CA THR A 98 1.28 -6.55 12.73
C THR A 98 -0.16 -7.05 12.77
N ARG A 99 -0.35 -8.35 12.91
CA ARG A 99 -1.66 -8.97 12.98
C ARG A 99 -2.47 -8.45 14.17
N ARG A 100 -1.86 -8.40 15.34
CA ARG A 100 -2.49 -7.88 16.55
C ARG A 100 -2.86 -6.41 16.42
N PHE A 101 -1.97 -5.58 15.87
CA PHE A 101 -2.24 -4.17 15.62
C PHE A 101 -3.51 -3.96 14.78
N VAL A 102 -3.63 -4.66 13.66
CA VAL A 102 -4.79 -4.52 12.77
C VAL A 102 -6.07 -5.02 13.45
N LEU A 103 -6.01 -6.13 14.18
CA LEU A 103 -7.19 -6.74 14.81
C LEU A 103 -7.64 -6.02 16.09
N GLU A 104 -6.73 -5.44 16.86
CA GLU A 104 -7.04 -4.83 18.17
C GLU A 104 -7.16 -3.31 18.09
N GLU A 105 -6.31 -2.61 17.35
CA GLU A 105 -6.33 -1.16 17.27
C GLU A 105 -7.25 -0.61 16.16
N HIS A 106 -7.75 -1.46 15.28
CA HIS A 106 -8.72 -1.12 14.24
C HIS A 106 -8.33 0.14 13.44
N PRO A 107 -7.20 0.17 12.74
CA PRO A 107 -6.83 1.32 11.94
C PRO A 107 -7.92 1.63 10.90
N LYS A 108 -8.12 2.90 10.61
CA LYS A 108 -9.12 3.36 9.62
C LYS A 108 -8.70 3.09 8.19
N GLY A 109 -7.42 2.87 7.96
CA GLY A 109 -6.86 2.52 6.67
C GLY A 109 -5.49 1.88 6.77
N ILE A 110 -5.09 1.23 5.69
CA ILE A 110 -3.76 0.66 5.51
C ILE A 110 -3.10 1.34 4.32
N ILE A 111 -1.88 1.81 4.51
CA ILE A 111 -0.99 2.22 3.42
C ILE A 111 -0.01 1.07 3.23
N ASN A 112 -0.19 0.32 2.16
CA ASN A 112 0.71 -0.77 1.79
C ASN A 112 1.75 -0.26 0.81
N ILE A 113 3.01 -0.21 1.23
CA ILE A 113 4.12 0.18 0.38
C ILE A 113 4.71 -1.05 -0.32
N VAL A 114 4.84 -0.96 -1.63
CA VAL A 114 5.32 -2.02 -2.53
C VAL A 114 6.52 -1.49 -3.31
N ASP A 115 7.57 -2.29 -3.35
CA ASP A 115 8.73 -2.03 -4.20
C ASP A 115 8.42 -2.37 -5.65
N ALA A 116 8.33 -1.37 -6.51
CA ALA A 116 8.02 -1.54 -7.93
C ALA A 116 9.10 -2.32 -8.69
N THR A 117 10.32 -2.39 -8.17
CA THR A 117 11.42 -3.17 -8.77
C THR A 117 11.37 -4.66 -8.40
N ASN A 118 10.50 -5.03 -7.46
CA ASN A 118 10.33 -6.41 -6.98
C ASN A 118 8.88 -6.70 -6.60
N ILE A 119 7.96 -6.51 -7.53
CA ILE A 119 6.52 -6.54 -7.29
C ILE A 119 6.05 -7.91 -6.82
N GLU A 120 6.46 -9.00 -7.46
CA GLU A 120 5.99 -10.35 -7.15
C GLU A 120 6.18 -10.68 -5.66
N ARG A 121 7.37 -10.42 -5.13
CA ARG A 121 7.69 -10.65 -3.72
C ARG A 121 6.83 -9.80 -2.77
N ASN A 122 6.52 -8.58 -3.16
CA ASN A 122 5.77 -7.64 -2.34
C ASN A 122 4.26 -7.89 -2.36
N LEU A 123 3.70 -8.31 -3.49
CA LEU A 123 2.26 -8.47 -3.65
C LEU A 123 1.67 -9.63 -2.83
N TYR A 124 2.46 -10.59 -2.43
CA TYR A 124 1.99 -11.66 -1.55
C TYR A 124 1.43 -11.10 -0.23
N LEU A 125 2.16 -10.19 0.41
CA LEU A 125 1.68 -9.48 1.59
C LEU A 125 0.45 -8.63 1.27
N THR A 126 0.44 -7.93 0.13
CA THR A 126 -0.70 -7.12 -0.31
C THR A 126 -1.99 -7.93 -0.34
N MET A 127 -1.97 -9.11 -0.95
CA MET A 127 -3.13 -10.01 -1.01
C MET A 127 -3.64 -10.40 0.38
N GLN A 128 -2.73 -10.69 1.30
CA GLN A 128 -3.10 -11.05 2.67
C GLN A 128 -3.68 -9.85 3.45
N LEU A 129 -3.14 -8.64 3.25
CA LEU A 129 -3.68 -7.44 3.86
C LEU A 129 -5.10 -7.11 3.34
N MET A 130 -5.35 -7.37 2.07
CA MET A 130 -6.69 -7.16 1.48
C MET A 130 -7.75 -8.06 2.11
N GLU A 131 -7.39 -9.26 2.58
CA GLU A 131 -8.31 -10.17 3.27
C GLU A 131 -8.81 -9.63 4.62
N LEU A 132 -8.11 -8.67 5.21
CA LEU A 132 -8.49 -8.04 6.48
C LEU A 132 -9.68 -7.08 6.37
N ASP A 133 -10.12 -6.77 5.16
CA ASP A 133 -11.28 -5.90 4.86
C ASP A 133 -11.17 -4.49 5.47
N VAL A 134 -9.97 -3.98 5.62
CA VAL A 134 -9.68 -2.60 6.03
C VAL A 134 -9.47 -1.74 4.79
N PRO A 135 -9.98 -0.49 4.75
CA PRO A 135 -9.69 0.42 3.64
C PRO A 135 -8.20 0.53 3.38
N MET A 136 -7.80 0.44 2.11
CA MET A 136 -6.40 0.27 1.76
C MET A 136 -6.04 1.03 0.50
N VAL A 137 -4.85 1.60 0.49
CA VAL A 137 -4.17 2.12 -0.70
C VAL A 137 -2.81 1.45 -0.85
N LEU A 138 -2.38 1.28 -2.09
CA LEU A 138 -1.05 0.75 -2.41
C LEU A 138 -0.15 1.89 -2.87
N ALA A 139 0.94 2.10 -2.16
CA ALA A 139 2.00 3.00 -2.56
C ALA A 139 3.04 2.22 -3.39
N LEU A 140 3.03 2.42 -4.70
CA LEU A 140 3.96 1.78 -5.63
C LEU A 140 5.25 2.60 -5.66
N ASN A 141 6.21 2.20 -4.84
CA ASN A 141 7.45 2.93 -4.60
C ASN A 141 8.55 2.57 -5.60
N MET A 142 9.57 3.40 -5.67
CA MET A 142 10.73 3.23 -6.57
C MET A 142 10.36 3.32 -8.06
N MET A 143 9.30 4.05 -8.38
CA MET A 143 8.87 4.28 -9.76
C MET A 143 9.88 5.09 -10.56
N ASP A 144 10.67 5.93 -9.92
CA ASP A 144 11.83 6.60 -10.53
C ASP A 144 12.87 5.61 -11.05
N GLU A 145 13.20 4.58 -10.26
CA GLU A 145 14.13 3.52 -10.66
C GLU A 145 13.60 2.70 -11.83
N VAL A 146 12.30 2.36 -11.80
CA VAL A 146 11.65 1.64 -12.91
C VAL A 146 11.77 2.43 -14.20
N ARG A 147 11.51 3.74 -14.17
CA ARG A 147 11.59 4.60 -15.36
C ARG A 147 13.02 4.83 -15.81
N GLU A 148 13.97 5.04 -14.91
CA GLU A 148 15.40 5.19 -15.22
C GLU A 148 15.95 3.95 -15.93
N ASN A 149 15.44 2.77 -15.57
CA ASN A 149 15.78 1.51 -16.23
C ASN A 149 14.97 1.22 -17.50
N GLY A 150 14.15 2.19 -17.95
CA GLY A 150 13.35 2.07 -19.16
C GLY A 150 12.08 1.20 -19.00
N GLY A 151 11.74 0.81 -17.79
CA GLY A 151 10.54 0.04 -17.48
C GLY A 151 9.30 0.90 -17.36
N SER A 152 8.14 0.26 -17.43
CA SER A 152 6.84 0.85 -17.11
C SER A 152 5.92 -0.16 -16.48
N ILE A 153 4.92 0.32 -15.73
CA ILE A 153 3.90 -0.51 -15.12
C ILE A 153 2.54 0.06 -15.50
N ARG A 154 1.62 -0.83 -15.89
CA ARG A 154 0.22 -0.45 -16.18
C ARG A 154 -0.55 -0.27 -14.88
N VAL A 155 -0.37 0.89 -14.25
CA VAL A 155 -0.88 1.16 -12.91
C VAL A 155 -2.41 1.12 -12.86
N ASN A 156 -3.10 1.66 -13.86
CA ASN A 156 -4.57 1.64 -13.91
C ASN A 156 -5.15 0.22 -14.03
N GLU A 157 -4.50 -0.65 -14.79
CA GLU A 157 -4.91 -2.06 -14.90
C GLU A 157 -4.63 -2.80 -13.60
N MET A 158 -3.51 -2.52 -12.93
CA MET A 158 -3.19 -3.04 -11.60
C MET A 158 -4.24 -2.63 -10.56
N GLU A 159 -4.66 -1.36 -10.56
CA GLU A 159 -5.75 -0.88 -9.70
C GLU A 159 -7.04 -1.65 -9.91
N ALA A 160 -7.44 -1.82 -11.16
CA ALA A 160 -8.66 -2.54 -11.52
C ALA A 160 -8.61 -4.00 -11.08
N MET A 161 -7.46 -4.66 -11.17
CA MET A 161 -7.28 -6.04 -10.75
C MET A 161 -7.26 -6.21 -9.24
N LEU A 162 -6.63 -5.29 -8.52
CA LEU A 162 -6.55 -5.32 -7.06
C LEU A 162 -7.83 -4.79 -6.40
N GLY A 163 -8.55 -3.90 -7.07
CA GLY A 163 -9.73 -3.26 -6.48
C GLY A 163 -9.42 -2.25 -5.38
N ILE A 164 -8.24 -1.64 -5.43
CA ILE A 164 -7.78 -0.59 -4.52
C ILE A 164 -7.04 0.49 -5.30
N PRO A 165 -6.97 1.75 -4.81
CA PRO A 165 -6.13 2.77 -5.43
C PRO A 165 -4.66 2.38 -5.38
N VAL A 166 -3.96 2.51 -6.49
CA VAL A 166 -2.51 2.33 -6.61
C VAL A 166 -1.89 3.67 -6.98
N VAL A 167 -1.03 4.19 -6.13
CA VAL A 167 -0.40 5.50 -6.30
C VAL A 167 1.09 5.32 -6.53
N PRO A 168 1.61 5.66 -7.72
CA PRO A 168 3.03 5.61 -7.99
C PRO A 168 3.75 6.72 -7.22
N ILE A 169 4.82 6.36 -6.53
CA ILE A 169 5.63 7.27 -5.73
C ILE A 169 7.13 7.04 -5.90
N SER A 170 7.90 8.03 -5.49
CA SER A 170 9.30 7.88 -5.11
C SER A 170 9.49 8.50 -3.73
N ALA A 171 9.57 7.67 -2.70
CA ALA A 171 9.76 8.15 -1.33
C ALA A 171 11.11 8.86 -1.18
N ALA A 172 12.16 8.36 -1.82
CA ALA A 172 13.49 8.95 -1.79
C ALA A 172 13.52 10.37 -2.39
N LYS A 173 12.77 10.61 -3.46
CA LYS A 173 12.66 11.91 -4.14
C LYS A 173 11.48 12.77 -3.65
N ASN A 174 10.72 12.30 -2.68
CA ASN A 174 9.49 12.95 -2.19
C ASN A 174 8.48 13.26 -3.31
N GLU A 175 8.31 12.33 -4.24
CA GLU A 175 7.38 12.44 -5.36
C GLU A 175 6.14 11.56 -5.12
N GLY A 176 4.95 12.10 -5.41
CA GLY A 176 3.69 11.40 -5.30
C GLY A 176 3.15 11.23 -3.87
N ILE A 177 3.84 11.77 -2.87
CA ILE A 177 3.47 11.58 -1.45
C ILE A 177 2.17 12.32 -1.10
N ALA A 178 1.98 13.54 -1.59
CA ALA A 178 0.75 14.29 -1.37
C ALA A 178 -0.48 13.58 -1.96
N GLU A 179 -0.35 13.05 -3.16
CA GLU A 179 -1.38 12.27 -3.86
C GLU A 179 -1.68 10.97 -3.10
N LEU A 180 -0.66 10.31 -2.59
CA LEU A 180 -0.83 9.12 -1.75
C LEU A 180 -1.66 9.42 -0.51
N VAL A 181 -1.34 10.50 0.20
CA VAL A 181 -2.07 10.93 1.40
C VAL A 181 -3.52 11.27 1.05
N ASP A 182 -3.76 11.98 -0.03
CA ASP A 182 -5.12 12.34 -0.47
C ASP A 182 -5.97 11.09 -0.74
N HIS A 183 -5.42 10.09 -1.41
CA HIS A 183 -6.12 8.82 -1.65
C HIS A 183 -6.31 8.00 -0.38
N ALA A 184 -5.31 7.95 0.49
CA ALA A 184 -5.40 7.26 1.78
C ALA A 184 -6.50 7.89 2.66
N VAL A 185 -6.52 9.20 2.79
CA VAL A 185 -7.56 9.93 3.53
C VAL A 185 -8.94 9.67 2.93
N HIS A 186 -9.05 9.66 1.61
CA HIS A 186 -10.32 9.41 0.93
C HIS A 186 -10.87 8.02 1.24
N VAL A 187 -10.08 6.95 1.08
CA VAL A 187 -10.55 5.59 1.35
C VAL A 187 -10.89 5.38 2.82
N ALA A 188 -10.15 5.97 3.73
CA ALA A 188 -10.43 5.89 5.16
C ALA A 188 -11.68 6.68 5.54
N LYS A 189 -11.84 7.89 5.01
CA LYS A 189 -12.98 8.76 5.29
C LYS A 189 -14.30 8.15 4.84
N TYR A 190 -14.32 7.53 3.66
CA TYR A 190 -15.51 6.88 3.11
C TYR A 190 -15.59 5.39 3.45
N GLN A 191 -14.63 4.84 4.20
CA GLN A 191 -14.53 3.42 4.55
C GLN A 191 -14.68 2.51 3.34
N GLU A 192 -13.91 2.80 2.30
CA GLU A 192 -13.84 2.05 1.05
C GLU A 192 -13.01 0.78 1.27
N SER A 193 -13.65 -0.32 1.65
CA SER A 193 -12.97 -1.61 1.79
C SER A 193 -12.53 -2.16 0.44
N PRO A 194 -11.42 -2.93 0.38
CA PRO A 194 -10.99 -3.61 -0.83
C PRO A 194 -12.12 -4.43 -1.44
N GLY A 195 -12.38 -4.25 -2.73
CA GLY A 195 -13.38 -5.04 -3.43
C GLY A 195 -12.98 -6.52 -3.42
N ARG A 196 -13.94 -7.42 -3.10
CA ARG A 196 -13.75 -8.84 -3.39
C ARG A 196 -13.84 -9.01 -4.90
N GLN A 197 -12.69 -9.16 -5.54
CA GLN A 197 -12.65 -9.50 -6.95
C GLN A 197 -12.79 -11.01 -7.08
N ASP A 198 -13.66 -11.45 -7.98
CA ASP A 198 -13.93 -12.88 -8.27
C ASP A 198 -12.71 -13.66 -8.82
N PHE A 199 -11.56 -13.00 -8.96
CA PHE A 199 -10.29 -13.64 -9.32
C PHE A 199 -9.74 -14.56 -8.22
N CYS A 200 -10.21 -14.39 -7.01
CA CYS A 200 -9.87 -15.22 -5.86
C CYS A 200 -11.08 -16.07 -5.49
N ASP A 201 -11.36 -17.12 -6.25
CA ASP A 201 -12.35 -18.12 -5.86
C ASP A 201 -11.99 -18.71 -4.50
N ALA A 202 -12.95 -18.64 -3.56
CA ALA A 202 -12.78 -19.03 -2.16
C ALA A 202 -12.46 -20.52 -1.92
N GLY A 203 -12.34 -21.31 -2.97
CA GLY A 203 -12.17 -22.77 -2.89
C GLY A 203 -10.73 -23.29 -2.82
N GLU A 204 -9.73 -22.49 -3.21
CA GLU A 204 -8.33 -22.91 -3.24
C GLU A 204 -7.40 -21.79 -2.77
N GLN A 205 -7.14 -21.71 -1.47
CA GLN A 205 -6.38 -20.63 -0.85
C GLN A 205 -4.98 -20.37 -1.42
N GLY A 206 -4.33 -21.32 -2.05
CA GLY A 206 -3.02 -21.13 -2.68
C GLY A 206 -3.08 -20.81 -4.17
N GLY A 207 -4.04 -21.40 -4.89
CA GLY A 207 -4.14 -21.28 -6.34
C GLY A 207 -4.67 -19.93 -6.83
N ALA A 208 -5.57 -19.31 -6.08
CA ALA A 208 -6.18 -18.02 -6.42
C ALA A 208 -5.19 -16.87 -6.30
N VAL A 209 -4.43 -16.82 -5.21
CA VAL A 209 -3.35 -15.82 -5.00
C VAL A 209 -2.30 -15.96 -6.10
N HIS A 210 -1.91 -17.18 -6.44
CA HIS A 210 -0.94 -17.44 -7.49
C HIS A 210 -1.44 -16.99 -8.87
N ARG A 211 -2.70 -17.25 -9.22
CA ARG A 211 -3.30 -16.80 -10.48
C ARG A 211 -3.40 -15.27 -10.56
N CYS A 212 -3.79 -14.61 -9.47
CA CYS A 212 -3.85 -13.16 -9.41
C CYS A 212 -2.45 -12.53 -9.57
N LEU A 213 -1.46 -13.06 -8.86
CA LEU A 213 -0.06 -12.65 -9.02
C LEU A 213 0.42 -12.85 -10.45
N HIS A 214 0.12 -13.98 -11.06
CA HIS A 214 0.52 -14.28 -12.43
C HIS A 214 -0.12 -13.34 -13.44
N ALA A 215 -1.40 -12.99 -13.25
CA ALA A 215 -2.09 -12.02 -14.09
C ALA A 215 -1.50 -10.61 -13.96
N ILE A 216 -1.14 -10.19 -12.75
CA ILE A 216 -0.46 -8.90 -12.52
C ILE A 216 0.94 -8.91 -13.11
N MET A 217 1.69 -10.00 -12.94
CA MET A 217 3.04 -10.14 -13.50
C MET A 217 3.02 -10.09 -15.02
N SER A 218 2.00 -10.63 -15.68
CA SER A 218 1.89 -10.55 -17.15
C SER A 218 1.76 -9.10 -17.66
N LEU A 219 1.15 -8.20 -16.89
CA LEU A 219 1.08 -6.77 -17.24
C LEU A 219 2.45 -6.08 -17.22
N ILE A 220 3.37 -6.63 -16.45
CA ILE A 220 4.74 -6.11 -16.29
C ILE A 220 5.65 -6.74 -17.34
N GLU A 221 5.52 -8.04 -17.57
CA GLU A 221 6.30 -8.81 -18.54
C GLU A 221 6.12 -8.29 -19.97
N ASP A 222 4.88 -8.02 -20.37
CA ASP A 222 4.59 -7.46 -21.70
C ASP A 222 5.33 -6.12 -21.95
N HIS A 223 5.49 -5.31 -20.92
CA HIS A 223 6.25 -4.06 -21.03
C HIS A 223 7.75 -4.27 -21.01
N ALA A 224 8.24 -5.20 -20.23
CA ALA A 224 9.65 -5.55 -20.17
C ALA A 224 10.15 -6.08 -21.51
N GLU A 225 9.36 -6.94 -22.18
CA GLU A 225 9.65 -7.44 -23.53
C GLU A 225 9.68 -6.31 -24.56
N GLN A 226 8.69 -5.42 -24.54
CA GLN A 226 8.62 -4.26 -25.46
C GLN A 226 9.79 -3.29 -25.27
N ALA A 227 10.25 -3.13 -24.03
CA ALA A 227 11.38 -2.25 -23.71
C ALA A 227 12.74 -2.94 -23.83
N GLY A 228 12.78 -4.25 -24.12
CA GLY A 228 14.03 -5.04 -24.17
C GLY A 228 14.72 -5.19 -22.83
N ILE A 229 13.97 -5.09 -21.73
CA ILE A 229 14.46 -5.17 -20.36
C ILE A 229 14.32 -6.62 -19.86
N PRO A 230 15.31 -7.16 -19.15
CA PRO A 230 15.17 -8.46 -18.53
C PRO A 230 14.00 -8.47 -17.54
N VAL A 231 13.14 -9.48 -17.61
CA VAL A 231 11.92 -9.66 -16.77
C VAL A 231 12.20 -9.52 -15.25
N ARG A 232 13.43 -9.71 -14.83
CA ARG A 232 13.86 -9.53 -13.43
C ARG A 232 13.85 -8.08 -12.94
N PHE A 233 13.74 -7.12 -13.85
CA PHE A 233 13.72 -5.68 -13.54
C PHE A 233 12.36 -5.02 -13.85
N ALA A 234 11.39 -5.79 -14.31
CA ALA A 234 10.04 -5.31 -14.57
C ALA A 234 9.09 -5.67 -13.42
#